data_a77721958ca89c67564c5a207086ed79
#
_entry.id   a77721958ca89c67564c5a207086ed79
#
_cell.length_a   1.000
_cell.length_b   1.000
_cell.length_c   1.000
_cell.angle_alpha   90.00
_cell.angle_beta   90.00
_cell.angle_gamma   90.00
#
_symmetry.space_group_name_H-M   'P 1'
#
loop_
_entity.id
_entity.type
_entity.pdbx_description
1 polymer ?
#
loop_
_entity_poly.entity_id
_entity_poly.type
_entity_poly.pdbx_seq_one_letter_code
_entity_poly.pdbx_strand_id
1 'polypeptide(L)'
;MKKLIMGLVAIVGILGLTAAGWFFRPWSEYSPAEIQAATQPENLPDTFRHMDEVFPYRTIEPSESATPLPRETDQMNVAYTFNNTERTVDDWLADSRATGLMVLHNGTVVHEQYLLGSTRESRHTSWSVGKSYVATLVAMAIHQGRIANLDQTAEMFAPQYGGTDYGRTTLRHLLMMSAGVDFEEDYGAPDSDIRRLFFGANIFGRDIDAMVAEVERDRPAGEDLHYVSANTQVLSAVARGVWNAPLADIVEAEIWGPIGMTGEAYWNQNVPGERGMAIGYCCLNATLEDYARFGQFYLQDGVWNGERLVPAGWVEQATRPNAPFQEAGPDGVYAHRGYGLHFWVPEGHDGEYFMAGVYGQYVWVDERRNIVIARTAADTEWGGRTAESLAAMRALAAHYGDQTAPPEAEDDSETGEPGDE
;
A
#
# COMPACT_ATOMS: atom_id res chain seq x y z
N MET A 1 -44.87 34.39 -23.79
CA MET A 1 -43.90 34.65 -22.71
C MET A 1 -44.20 33.81 -21.46
N LYS A 2 -45.35 33.91 -20.75
CA LYS A 2 -45.66 33.14 -19.52
C LYS A 2 -45.52 31.60 -19.69
N LYS A 3 -46.03 31.03 -20.78
CA LYS A 3 -45.89 29.58 -21.06
C LYS A 3 -44.45 29.15 -21.29
N LEU A 4 -43.62 29.98 -21.89
CA LEU A 4 -42.18 29.70 -22.12
C LEU A 4 -41.43 29.73 -20.81
N ILE A 5 -41.71 30.69 -19.93
CA ILE A 5 -41.13 30.78 -18.59
C ILE A 5 -41.54 29.58 -17.72
N MET A 6 -42.82 29.23 -17.73
CA MET A 6 -43.29 28.03 -17.02
C MET A 6 -42.61 26.73 -17.52
N GLY A 7 -42.42 26.60 -18.85
CA GLY A 7 -41.68 25.46 -19.42
C GLY A 7 -40.21 25.42 -18.97
N LEU A 8 -39.54 26.56 -18.95
CA LEU A 8 -38.15 26.68 -18.48
C LEU A 8 -38.00 26.35 -16.98
N VAL A 9 -38.92 26.85 -16.14
CA VAL A 9 -38.95 26.53 -14.69
C VAL A 9 -39.21 25.05 -14.47
N ALA A 10 -40.09 24.42 -15.22
CA ALA A 10 -40.34 22.99 -15.13
C ALA A 10 -39.10 22.14 -15.53
N ILE A 11 -38.40 22.53 -16.60
CA ILE A 11 -37.19 21.85 -17.05
C ILE A 11 -36.08 21.97 -15.97
N VAL A 12 -35.85 23.17 -15.43
CA VAL A 12 -34.86 23.41 -14.37
C VAL A 12 -35.22 22.62 -13.11
N GLY A 13 -36.53 22.55 -12.76
CA GLY A 13 -37.00 21.76 -11.62
C GLY A 13 -36.76 20.25 -11.81
N ILE A 14 -37.03 19.71 -13.02
CA ILE A 14 -36.77 18.31 -13.33
C ILE A 14 -35.27 18.01 -13.31
N LEU A 15 -34.45 18.86 -13.91
CA LEU A 15 -32.98 18.71 -13.87
C LEU A 15 -32.44 18.75 -12.45
N GLY A 16 -32.97 19.65 -11.60
CA GLY A 16 -32.59 19.73 -10.17
C GLY A 16 -32.99 18.47 -9.39
N LEU A 17 -34.18 17.95 -9.59
CA LEU A 17 -34.65 16.70 -8.96
C LEU A 17 -33.86 15.48 -9.44
N THR A 18 -33.53 15.42 -10.72
CA THR A 18 -32.71 14.36 -11.29
C THR A 18 -31.29 14.37 -10.72
N ALA A 19 -30.67 15.56 -10.67
CA ALA A 19 -29.34 15.75 -10.08
C ALA A 19 -29.33 15.39 -8.57
N ALA A 20 -30.33 15.82 -7.80
CA ALA A 20 -30.46 15.47 -6.40
C ALA A 20 -30.68 13.96 -6.22
N GLY A 21 -31.57 13.34 -7.02
CA GLY A 21 -31.80 11.90 -7.01
C GLY A 21 -30.53 11.10 -7.33
N TRP A 22 -29.71 11.58 -8.27
CA TRP A 22 -28.42 10.97 -8.58
C TRP A 22 -27.40 11.16 -7.46
N PHE A 23 -27.33 12.34 -6.87
CA PHE A 23 -26.37 12.67 -5.81
C PHE A 23 -26.64 11.87 -4.52
N PHE A 24 -27.89 11.80 -4.09
CA PHE A 24 -28.25 11.07 -2.87
C PHE A 24 -28.48 9.58 -3.11
N ARG A 25 -28.81 9.14 -4.30
CA ARG A 25 -29.06 7.73 -4.69
C ARG A 25 -29.75 6.90 -3.60
N PRO A 26 -30.97 7.26 -3.13
CA PRO A 26 -31.63 6.57 -2.01
C PRO A 26 -31.95 5.09 -2.27
N TRP A 27 -31.65 4.61 -3.47
CA TRP A 27 -31.76 3.20 -3.91
C TRP A 27 -30.41 2.47 -3.93
N SER A 28 -29.31 3.08 -3.52
CA SER A 28 -27.94 2.54 -3.53
C SER A 28 -27.29 2.72 -2.17
N GLU A 29 -26.52 1.74 -1.73
CA GLU A 29 -25.69 1.80 -0.55
C GLU A 29 -24.47 2.73 -0.75
N TYR A 30 -24.15 3.06 -2.01
CA TYR A 30 -23.00 3.89 -2.38
C TYR A 30 -23.46 5.15 -3.10
N SER A 31 -23.57 6.26 -2.42
CA SER A 31 -23.97 7.53 -3.00
C SER A 31 -22.85 8.57 -2.98
N PRO A 32 -22.80 9.51 -3.95
CA PRO A 32 -21.86 10.62 -3.88
C PRO A 32 -21.96 11.44 -2.59
N ALA A 33 -23.16 11.57 -2.01
CA ALA A 33 -23.39 12.25 -0.76
C ALA A 33 -22.72 11.53 0.42
N GLU A 34 -22.81 10.20 0.48
CA GLU A 34 -22.15 9.37 1.50
C GLU A 34 -20.64 9.42 1.37
N ILE A 35 -20.12 9.26 0.13
CA ILE A 35 -18.67 9.40 -0.16
C ILE A 35 -18.17 10.79 0.29
N GLN A 36 -18.92 11.87 -0.01
CA GLN A 36 -18.54 13.20 0.40
C GLN A 36 -18.52 13.34 1.93
N ALA A 37 -19.49 12.78 2.64
CA ALA A 37 -19.54 12.79 4.10
C ALA A 37 -18.40 11.95 4.70
N ALA A 38 -18.17 10.76 4.19
CA ALA A 38 -17.13 9.84 4.64
C ALA A 38 -15.71 10.42 4.46
N THR A 39 -15.48 11.22 3.42
CA THR A 39 -14.17 11.82 3.13
C THR A 39 -13.88 13.14 3.88
N GLN A 40 -14.75 13.57 4.80
CA GLN A 40 -14.44 14.71 5.67
C GLN A 40 -13.31 14.34 6.65
N PRO A 41 -12.37 15.25 6.95
CA PRO A 41 -11.19 14.96 7.78
C PRO A 41 -11.50 14.33 9.14
N GLU A 42 -12.56 14.76 9.79
CA GLU A 42 -13.01 14.24 11.09
C GLU A 42 -13.46 12.76 11.01
N ASN A 43 -14.02 12.34 9.90
CA ASN A 43 -14.58 11.00 9.70
C ASN A 43 -13.52 9.97 9.20
N LEU A 44 -12.38 10.43 8.68
CA LEU A 44 -11.40 9.54 8.04
C LEU A 44 -10.96 8.33 8.89
N PRO A 45 -10.71 8.43 10.22
CA PRO A 45 -10.33 7.25 10.99
C PRO A 45 -11.41 6.16 11.01
N ASP A 46 -12.67 6.57 11.01
CA ASP A 46 -13.81 5.66 10.95
C ASP A 46 -14.01 5.13 9.53
N THR A 47 -14.03 6.01 8.56
CA THR A 47 -14.15 5.67 7.13
C THR A 47 -13.11 4.64 6.70
N PHE A 48 -11.84 4.81 7.11
CA PHE A 48 -10.75 3.91 6.71
C PHE A 48 -10.86 2.51 7.32
N ARG A 49 -11.73 2.32 8.32
CA ARG A 49 -12.09 1.01 8.85
C ARG A 49 -13.33 0.39 8.18
N HIS A 50 -14.14 1.21 7.51
CA HIS A 50 -15.43 0.84 6.94
C HIS A 50 -15.53 1.23 5.47
N MET A 51 -14.47 1.01 4.69
CA MET A 51 -14.45 1.30 3.26
C MET A 51 -15.44 0.43 2.47
N ASP A 52 -15.88 -0.69 3.02
CA ASP A 52 -16.95 -1.55 2.53
C ASP A 52 -18.35 -0.89 2.62
N GLU A 53 -18.54 0.06 3.52
CA GLU A 53 -19.77 0.85 3.60
C GLU A 53 -19.77 2.05 2.64
N VAL A 54 -18.58 2.46 2.14
CA VAL A 54 -18.40 3.65 1.29
C VAL A 54 -18.24 3.30 -0.18
N PHE A 55 -17.60 2.18 -0.48
CA PHE A 55 -17.30 1.74 -1.84
C PHE A 55 -17.62 0.26 -2.04
N PRO A 56 -18.08 -0.13 -3.25
CA PRO A 56 -18.21 -1.54 -3.59
C PRO A 56 -16.92 -2.31 -3.37
N TYR A 57 -17.03 -3.57 -3.03
CA TYR A 57 -15.87 -4.41 -2.73
C TYR A 57 -16.09 -5.87 -3.15
N ARG A 58 -14.99 -6.63 -3.11
CA ARG A 58 -14.96 -8.09 -3.23
C ARG A 58 -14.16 -8.64 -2.05
N THR A 59 -14.75 -9.59 -1.34
CA THR A 59 -14.16 -10.24 -0.16
C THR A 59 -12.94 -11.08 -0.55
N ILE A 60 -12.01 -11.21 0.39
CA ILE A 60 -10.85 -12.09 0.38
C ILE A 60 -10.93 -12.87 1.68
N GLU A 61 -11.18 -14.18 1.59
CA GLU A 61 -11.37 -15.03 2.76
C GLU A 61 -10.04 -15.28 3.51
N PRO A 62 -10.07 -15.44 4.83
CA PRO A 62 -8.90 -15.79 5.60
C PRO A 62 -8.34 -17.16 5.18
N SER A 63 -7.05 -17.35 5.35
CA SER A 63 -6.41 -18.65 5.04
C SER A 63 -6.93 -19.76 5.95
N GLU A 64 -7.24 -20.93 5.37
CA GLU A 64 -7.58 -22.14 6.13
C GLU A 64 -6.41 -22.62 7.03
N SER A 65 -5.17 -22.29 6.68
CA SER A 65 -3.95 -22.60 7.42
C SER A 65 -3.45 -21.43 8.29
N ALA A 66 -4.29 -20.42 8.51
CA ALA A 66 -3.93 -19.24 9.29
C ALA A 66 -3.48 -19.62 10.71
N THR A 67 -2.35 -19.08 11.11
CA THR A 67 -1.83 -19.21 12.48
C THR A 67 -1.47 -17.82 12.99
N PRO A 68 -2.03 -17.38 14.12
CA PRO A 68 -1.68 -16.08 14.71
C PRO A 68 -0.18 -15.97 14.94
N LEU A 69 0.38 -14.78 14.74
CA LEU A 69 1.79 -14.51 15.04
C LEU A 69 2.03 -14.69 16.56
N PRO A 70 3.18 -15.23 16.99
CA PRO A 70 3.54 -15.26 18.40
C PRO A 70 3.63 -13.84 18.97
N ARG A 71 3.35 -13.67 20.26
CA ARG A 71 3.29 -12.35 20.92
C ARG A 71 4.03 -12.36 22.24
N GLU A 72 4.92 -11.38 22.39
CA GLU A 72 5.68 -11.07 23.61
C GLU A 72 5.72 -9.55 23.75
N THR A 73 4.55 -8.94 23.94
CA THR A 73 4.41 -7.47 23.94
C THR A 73 4.93 -6.82 25.21
N ASP A 74 5.64 -5.72 25.06
CA ASP A 74 6.15 -4.88 26.13
C ASP A 74 5.60 -3.45 26.02
N GLN A 75 5.79 -2.64 27.10
CA GLN A 75 5.44 -1.23 27.09
C GLN A 75 6.43 -0.47 26.23
N MET A 76 5.91 0.22 25.23
CA MET A 76 6.71 1.08 24.36
C MET A 76 7.04 2.41 25.09
N ASN A 77 8.32 2.75 25.15
CA ASN A 77 8.81 4.06 25.56
C ASN A 77 10.00 4.44 24.68
N VAL A 78 9.71 4.88 23.46
CA VAL A 78 10.72 5.18 22.44
C VAL A 78 10.76 6.67 22.16
N ALA A 79 11.92 7.29 22.40
CA ALA A 79 12.21 8.67 22.04
C ALA A 79 13.10 8.73 20.79
N TYR A 80 12.97 9.80 20.03
CA TYR A 80 13.82 10.09 18.86
C TYR A 80 14.04 11.61 18.73
N THR A 81 15.07 11.98 17.99
CA THR A 81 15.33 13.39 17.68
C THR A 81 14.89 13.69 16.24
N PHE A 82 14.06 14.70 16.07
CA PHE A 82 13.67 15.21 14.77
C PHE A 82 13.76 16.74 14.75
N ASN A 83 14.44 17.31 13.75
CA ASN A 83 14.68 18.75 13.63
C ASN A 83 15.24 19.39 14.93
N ASN A 84 16.24 18.76 15.56
CA ASN A 84 16.84 19.14 16.84
C ASN A 84 15.86 19.19 18.04
N THR A 85 14.72 18.54 17.92
CA THR A 85 13.72 18.44 19.00
C THR A 85 13.60 16.98 19.41
N GLU A 86 13.64 16.71 20.71
CA GLU A 86 13.33 15.40 21.27
C GLU A 86 11.82 15.18 21.21
N ARG A 87 11.43 14.03 20.68
CA ARG A 87 10.02 13.60 20.55
C ARG A 87 9.89 12.14 20.97
N THR A 88 8.68 11.73 21.29
CA THR A 88 8.33 10.34 21.53
C THR A 88 7.57 9.74 20.34
N VAL A 89 7.59 8.41 20.23
CA VAL A 89 6.76 7.71 19.24
C VAL A 89 5.28 7.95 19.53
N ASP A 90 4.87 8.07 20.80
CA ASP A 90 3.48 8.41 21.16
C ASP A 90 3.07 9.80 20.63
N ASP A 91 3.96 10.80 20.69
CA ASP A 91 3.71 12.12 20.10
C ASP A 91 3.50 12.01 18.57
N TRP A 92 4.37 11.25 17.88
CA TRP A 92 4.23 11.02 16.45
C TRP A 92 2.92 10.31 16.09
N LEU A 93 2.53 9.28 16.84
CA LEU A 93 1.27 8.56 16.63
C LEU A 93 0.06 9.48 16.83
N ALA A 94 0.08 10.32 17.86
CA ALA A 94 -1.00 11.25 18.16
C ALA A 94 -1.13 12.34 17.08
N ASP A 95 -0.03 13.02 16.75
CA ASP A 95 0.00 14.12 15.77
C ASP A 95 -0.35 13.67 14.35
N SER A 96 -0.02 12.44 14.01
CA SER A 96 -0.28 11.84 12.70
C SER A 96 -1.55 10.97 12.66
N ARG A 97 -2.42 11.10 13.67
CA ARG A 97 -3.71 10.40 13.75
C ARG A 97 -3.59 8.91 13.42
N ALA A 98 -2.59 8.26 14.00
CA ALA A 98 -2.41 6.82 13.84
C ALA A 98 -3.64 6.06 14.35
N THR A 99 -4.03 5.01 13.64
CA THR A 99 -5.13 4.11 14.01
C THR A 99 -4.61 2.76 14.50
N GLY A 100 -3.36 2.41 14.14
CA GLY A 100 -2.70 1.21 14.61
C GLY A 100 -1.20 1.25 14.41
N LEU A 101 -0.47 0.59 15.31
CA LEU A 101 0.96 0.32 15.25
C LEU A 101 1.23 -1.11 15.70
N MET A 102 1.97 -1.87 14.91
CA MET A 102 2.46 -3.20 15.25
C MET A 102 3.94 -3.31 14.91
N VAL A 103 4.73 -3.85 15.82
CA VAL A 103 6.16 -4.13 15.61
C VAL A 103 6.40 -5.62 15.78
N LEU A 104 7.04 -6.20 14.78
CA LEU A 104 7.54 -7.59 14.83
C LEU A 104 9.06 -7.55 14.96
N HIS A 105 9.59 -8.38 15.85
CA HIS A 105 11.01 -8.71 15.91
C HIS A 105 11.19 -10.22 15.80
N ASN A 106 12.00 -10.66 14.85
CA ASN A 106 12.20 -12.09 14.55
C ASN A 106 10.87 -12.87 14.37
N GLY A 107 9.86 -12.24 13.76
CA GLY A 107 8.54 -12.84 13.53
C GLY A 107 7.60 -12.86 14.72
N THR A 108 8.03 -12.36 15.90
CA THR A 108 7.20 -12.21 17.10
C THR A 108 6.69 -10.79 17.24
N VAL A 109 5.41 -10.61 17.55
CA VAL A 109 4.83 -9.30 17.86
C VAL A 109 5.37 -8.84 19.21
N VAL A 110 6.22 -7.80 19.21
CA VAL A 110 6.82 -7.20 20.41
C VAL A 110 6.07 -5.94 20.87
N HIS A 111 5.30 -5.32 19.98
CA HIS A 111 4.40 -4.23 20.30
C HIS A 111 3.17 -4.26 19.42
N GLU A 112 2.00 -4.01 19.99
CA GLU A 112 0.76 -3.75 19.26
C GLU A 112 -0.07 -2.69 19.98
N GLN A 113 -0.58 -1.73 19.22
CA GLN A 113 -1.42 -0.65 19.74
C GLN A 113 -2.50 -0.29 18.72
N TYR A 114 -3.73 -0.13 19.21
CA TYR A 114 -4.90 0.26 18.43
C TYR A 114 -5.46 1.57 18.97
N LEU A 115 -5.69 2.55 18.10
CA LEU A 115 -6.02 3.92 18.45
C LEU A 115 -7.27 4.37 17.68
N LEU A 116 -7.86 5.49 18.12
CA LEU A 116 -9.00 6.13 17.45
C LEU A 116 -10.16 5.16 17.16
N GLY A 117 -10.44 4.25 18.09
CA GLY A 117 -11.53 3.27 17.98
C GLY A 117 -11.22 2.03 17.17
N SER A 118 -9.98 1.84 16.71
CA SER A 118 -9.54 0.60 16.06
C SER A 118 -9.38 -0.54 17.06
N THR A 119 -9.54 -1.76 16.58
CA THR A 119 -9.33 -3.02 17.30
C THR A 119 -8.44 -3.95 16.48
N ARG A 120 -8.12 -5.12 17.01
CA ARG A 120 -7.34 -6.14 16.28
C ARG A 120 -8.06 -6.62 15.01
N GLU A 121 -9.37 -6.65 15.03
CA GLU A 121 -10.24 -7.10 13.95
C GLU A 121 -10.52 -6.01 12.92
N SER A 122 -10.17 -4.74 13.21
CA SER A 122 -10.40 -3.63 12.30
C SER A 122 -9.61 -3.81 11.00
N ARG A 123 -10.30 -3.68 9.88
CA ARG A 123 -9.69 -3.69 8.54
C ARG A 123 -9.46 -2.26 8.10
N HIS A 124 -8.22 -1.93 7.82
CA HIS A 124 -7.83 -0.60 7.38
C HIS A 124 -7.50 -0.59 5.90
N THR A 125 -7.87 0.49 5.21
CA THR A 125 -7.49 0.64 3.80
C THR A 125 -5.99 0.81 3.65
N SER A 126 -5.42 0.07 2.71
CA SER A 126 -3.98 0.08 2.39
C SER A 126 -3.52 1.36 1.72
N TRP A 127 -4.43 2.04 1.03
CA TRP A 127 -4.05 2.98 -0.01
C TRP A 127 -2.92 2.39 -0.88
N SER A 128 -1.87 3.14 -1.14
CA SER A 128 -0.81 2.70 -2.06
C SER A 128 0.07 1.56 -1.55
N VAL A 129 -0.04 1.12 -0.29
CA VAL A 129 0.57 -0.16 0.16
C VAL A 129 0.06 -1.33 -0.69
N GLY A 130 -1.19 -1.28 -1.16
CA GLY A 130 -1.76 -2.27 -2.07
C GLY A 130 -0.99 -2.46 -3.38
N LYS A 131 -0.22 -1.45 -3.83
CA LYS A 131 0.63 -1.55 -5.04
C LYS A 131 1.70 -2.64 -4.91
N SER A 132 2.27 -2.79 -3.71
CA SER A 132 3.28 -3.82 -3.45
C SER A 132 2.69 -5.25 -3.51
N TYR A 133 1.42 -5.42 -3.16
CA TYR A 133 0.72 -6.70 -3.36
C TYR A 133 0.57 -7.02 -4.85
N VAL A 134 0.21 -6.04 -5.68
CA VAL A 134 0.12 -6.22 -7.14
C VAL A 134 1.49 -6.54 -7.74
N ALA A 135 2.57 -5.87 -7.29
CA ALA A 135 3.93 -6.19 -7.71
C ALA A 135 4.34 -7.62 -7.33
N THR A 136 3.93 -8.07 -6.14
CA THR A 136 4.17 -9.44 -5.66
C THR A 136 3.46 -10.47 -6.53
N LEU A 137 2.25 -10.21 -7.02
CA LEU A 137 1.59 -11.10 -7.98
C LEU A 137 2.40 -11.22 -9.29
N VAL A 138 3.00 -10.15 -9.79
CA VAL A 138 3.89 -10.24 -10.96
C VAL A 138 5.10 -11.14 -10.66
N ALA A 139 5.68 -11.03 -9.47
CA ALA A 139 6.78 -11.91 -9.04
C ALA A 139 6.35 -13.38 -8.96
N MET A 140 5.19 -13.64 -8.35
CA MET A 140 4.63 -14.99 -8.25
C MET A 140 4.33 -15.58 -9.64
N ALA A 141 3.82 -14.77 -10.58
CA ALA A 141 3.63 -15.18 -11.96
C ALA A 141 4.95 -15.57 -12.65
N ILE A 142 6.04 -14.87 -12.37
CA ILE A 142 7.37 -15.22 -12.86
C ILE A 142 7.85 -16.52 -12.20
N HIS A 143 7.71 -16.65 -10.90
CA HIS A 143 8.09 -17.85 -10.15
C HIS A 143 7.37 -19.10 -10.67
N GLN A 144 6.10 -18.97 -11.01
CA GLN A 144 5.26 -20.02 -11.57
C GLN A 144 5.48 -20.26 -13.09
N GLY A 145 6.35 -19.48 -13.73
CA GLY A 145 6.62 -19.58 -15.19
C GLY A 145 5.47 -19.09 -16.08
N ARG A 146 4.50 -18.36 -15.54
CA ARG A 146 3.39 -17.73 -16.29
C ARG A 146 3.83 -16.48 -17.03
N ILE A 147 4.77 -15.74 -16.45
CA ILE A 147 5.49 -14.61 -17.04
C ILE A 147 6.95 -15.04 -17.18
N ALA A 148 7.56 -14.87 -18.36
CA ALA A 148 8.93 -15.30 -18.59
C ALA A 148 9.96 -14.38 -17.94
N ASN A 149 9.74 -13.05 -18.02
CA ASN A 149 10.61 -12.03 -17.43
C ASN A 149 9.94 -10.65 -17.46
N LEU A 150 10.56 -9.67 -16.80
CA LEU A 150 10.07 -8.29 -16.69
C LEU A 150 10.16 -7.46 -17.99
N ASP A 151 10.85 -7.94 -19.01
CA ASP A 151 11.02 -7.21 -20.28
C ASP A 151 9.87 -7.49 -21.27
N GLN A 152 8.94 -8.38 -20.90
CA GLN A 152 7.70 -8.57 -21.63
C GLN A 152 6.77 -7.35 -21.44
N THR A 153 6.00 -7.04 -22.50
CA THR A 153 5.09 -5.88 -22.50
C THR A 153 3.73 -6.23 -21.90
N ALA A 154 3.04 -5.22 -21.35
CA ALA A 154 1.76 -5.42 -20.67
C ALA A 154 0.68 -6.01 -21.62
N GLU A 155 0.65 -5.61 -22.89
CA GLU A 155 -0.34 -6.09 -23.86
C GLU A 155 -0.29 -7.60 -24.11
N MET A 156 0.83 -8.25 -23.81
CA MET A 156 0.94 -9.72 -23.93
C MET A 156 -0.01 -10.44 -22.95
N PHE A 157 -0.33 -9.81 -21.84
CA PHE A 157 -1.16 -10.38 -20.77
C PHE A 157 -2.49 -9.64 -20.56
N ALA A 158 -2.52 -8.36 -20.92
CA ALA A 158 -3.68 -7.47 -20.78
C ALA A 158 -4.06 -6.90 -22.16
N PRO A 159 -4.73 -7.69 -23.02
CA PRO A 159 -5.01 -7.33 -24.43
C PRO A 159 -5.89 -6.08 -24.58
N GLN A 160 -6.63 -5.66 -23.55
CA GLN A 160 -7.39 -4.41 -23.53
C GLN A 160 -6.51 -3.16 -23.67
N TYR A 161 -5.21 -3.27 -23.37
CA TYR A 161 -4.22 -2.22 -23.62
C TYR A 161 -3.50 -2.36 -24.97
N GLY A 162 -3.89 -3.33 -25.80
CA GLY A 162 -3.25 -3.58 -27.09
C GLY A 162 -3.17 -2.35 -27.97
N GLY A 163 -1.96 -2.01 -28.45
CA GLY A 163 -1.70 -0.84 -29.29
C GLY A 163 -1.63 0.50 -28.57
N THR A 164 -1.85 0.58 -27.25
CA THR A 164 -1.68 1.80 -26.44
C THR A 164 -0.24 1.97 -25.98
N ASP A 165 0.11 3.13 -25.46
CA ASP A 165 1.43 3.35 -24.89
C ASP A 165 1.67 2.48 -23.64
N TYR A 166 0.68 2.30 -22.80
CA TYR A 166 0.74 1.38 -21.69
C TYR A 166 0.89 -0.09 -22.15
N GLY A 167 0.17 -0.51 -23.18
CA GLY A 167 0.30 -1.86 -23.73
C GLY A 167 1.71 -2.20 -24.15
N ARG A 168 2.41 -1.26 -24.79
CA ARG A 168 3.81 -1.40 -25.25
C ARG A 168 4.85 -1.20 -24.13
N THR A 169 4.45 -0.78 -22.93
CA THR A 169 5.35 -0.61 -21.79
C THR A 169 5.69 -1.97 -21.18
N THR A 170 6.99 -2.18 -20.86
CA THR A 170 7.43 -3.41 -20.20
C THR A 170 6.97 -3.45 -18.74
N LEU A 171 6.81 -4.67 -18.20
CA LEU A 171 6.49 -4.86 -16.79
C LEU A 171 7.55 -4.23 -15.88
N ARG A 172 8.81 -4.25 -16.30
CA ARG A 172 9.92 -3.58 -15.61
C ARG A 172 9.65 -2.08 -15.43
N HIS A 173 9.35 -1.36 -16.50
CA HIS A 173 9.16 0.08 -16.45
C HIS A 173 7.89 0.46 -15.69
N LEU A 174 6.84 -0.37 -15.73
CA LEU A 174 5.65 -0.20 -14.89
C LEU A 174 6.00 -0.33 -13.39
N LEU A 175 6.73 -1.39 -13.02
CA LEU A 175 7.16 -1.64 -11.64
C LEU A 175 8.14 -0.59 -11.12
N MET A 176 9.02 -0.06 -11.97
CA MET A 176 9.99 0.99 -11.65
C MET A 176 9.35 2.39 -11.54
N MET A 177 8.05 2.54 -11.79
CA MET A 177 7.39 3.85 -11.93
C MET A 177 8.09 4.75 -12.98
N SER A 178 8.44 4.17 -14.11
CA SER A 178 9.18 4.83 -15.20
C SER A 178 8.54 4.61 -16.58
N ALA A 179 7.19 4.57 -16.64
CA ALA A 179 6.47 4.35 -17.89
C ALA A 179 6.59 5.51 -18.89
N GLY A 180 7.00 6.69 -18.46
CA GLY A 180 7.18 7.89 -19.30
C GLY A 180 5.85 8.46 -19.81
N VAL A 181 4.77 8.31 -19.06
CA VAL A 181 3.43 8.79 -19.43
C VAL A 181 3.14 10.18 -18.88
N ASP A 182 2.27 10.92 -19.58
CA ASP A 182 1.72 12.20 -19.14
C ASP A 182 0.54 11.95 -18.19
N PHE A 183 0.83 11.99 -16.89
CA PHE A 183 -0.15 11.74 -15.84
C PHE A 183 0.17 12.56 -14.59
N GLU A 184 -0.76 13.35 -14.13
CA GLU A 184 -0.61 14.18 -12.94
C GLU A 184 -1.08 13.41 -11.68
N GLU A 185 -0.13 13.02 -10.81
CA GLU A 185 -0.37 12.34 -9.53
C GLU A 185 -0.48 13.35 -8.35
N ASP A 186 -0.99 14.55 -8.57
CA ASP A 186 -1.19 15.55 -7.51
C ASP A 186 -2.54 15.32 -6.79
N TYR A 187 -2.50 14.84 -5.55
CA TYR A 187 -3.69 14.62 -4.73
C TYR A 187 -4.35 15.91 -4.25
N GLY A 188 -3.63 17.04 -4.26
CA GLY A 188 -4.12 18.36 -3.87
C GLY A 188 -4.82 19.12 -5.01
N ALA A 189 -4.41 18.87 -6.25
CA ALA A 189 -4.98 19.54 -7.41
C ALA A 189 -6.36 18.96 -7.78
N PRO A 190 -7.43 19.77 -7.86
CA PRO A 190 -8.80 19.28 -7.99
C PRO A 190 -9.08 18.57 -9.33
N ASP A 191 -8.29 18.87 -10.36
CA ASP A 191 -8.42 18.38 -11.73
C ASP A 191 -7.26 17.48 -12.19
N SER A 192 -6.42 17.01 -11.27
CA SER A 192 -5.36 16.05 -11.57
C SER A 192 -5.88 14.72 -12.12
N ASP A 193 -5.03 13.99 -12.84
CA ASP A 193 -5.40 12.73 -13.45
C ASP A 193 -5.74 11.65 -12.41
N ILE A 194 -4.99 11.61 -11.31
CA ILE A 194 -5.29 10.64 -10.23
C ILE A 194 -6.68 10.89 -9.63
N ARG A 195 -7.08 12.15 -9.45
CA ARG A 195 -8.42 12.47 -8.95
C ARG A 195 -9.50 12.16 -9.98
N ARG A 196 -9.27 12.48 -11.26
CA ARG A 196 -10.18 12.11 -12.36
C ARG A 196 -10.34 10.60 -12.45
N LEU A 197 -9.26 9.83 -12.30
CA LEU A 197 -9.29 8.37 -12.29
C LEU A 197 -10.08 7.84 -11.10
N PHE A 198 -9.79 8.32 -9.89
CA PHE A 198 -10.46 7.88 -8.66
C PHE A 198 -11.96 8.22 -8.67
N PHE A 199 -12.34 9.45 -9.00
CA PHE A 199 -13.75 9.85 -9.07
C PHE A 199 -14.48 9.19 -10.25
N GLY A 200 -13.80 9.02 -11.38
CA GLY A 200 -14.36 8.29 -12.54
C GLY A 200 -14.75 6.88 -12.16
N ALA A 201 -13.89 6.16 -11.46
CA ALA A 201 -14.14 4.82 -10.98
C ALA A 201 -15.24 4.78 -9.90
N ASN A 202 -15.07 5.52 -8.82
CA ASN A 202 -15.86 5.35 -7.60
C ASN A 202 -17.22 6.09 -7.64
N ILE A 203 -17.31 7.24 -8.31
CA ILE A 203 -18.57 8.01 -8.37
C ILE A 203 -19.37 7.68 -9.63
N PHE A 204 -18.68 7.51 -10.75
CA PHE A 204 -19.32 7.31 -12.04
C PHE A 204 -19.31 5.85 -12.50
N GLY A 205 -18.62 4.94 -11.78
CA GLY A 205 -18.54 3.52 -12.13
C GLY A 205 -17.90 3.27 -13.51
N ARG A 206 -16.98 4.17 -13.94
CA ARG A 206 -16.34 4.04 -15.25
C ARG A 206 -15.39 2.84 -15.26
N ASP A 207 -15.18 2.30 -16.44
CA ASP A 207 -14.17 1.28 -16.69
C ASP A 207 -12.78 1.88 -16.47
N ILE A 208 -12.08 1.39 -15.45
CA ILE A 208 -10.78 1.94 -15.02
C ILE A 208 -9.71 1.66 -16.08
N ASP A 209 -9.72 0.45 -16.66
CA ASP A 209 -8.74 0.07 -17.68
C ASP A 209 -8.94 0.92 -18.95
N ALA A 210 -10.18 1.19 -19.33
CA ALA A 210 -10.46 2.07 -20.46
C ALA A 210 -9.98 3.51 -20.23
N MET A 211 -10.15 4.04 -19.00
CA MET A 211 -9.64 5.37 -18.66
C MET A 211 -8.11 5.42 -18.70
N VAL A 212 -7.44 4.38 -18.19
CA VAL A 212 -5.97 4.28 -18.18
C VAL A 212 -5.41 4.06 -19.60
N ALA A 213 -6.13 3.36 -20.45
CA ALA A 213 -5.74 3.13 -21.85
C ALA A 213 -5.68 4.42 -22.70
N GLU A 214 -6.36 5.49 -22.27
CA GLU A 214 -6.34 6.81 -22.93
C GLU A 214 -5.09 7.64 -22.56
N VAL A 215 -4.30 7.24 -21.56
CA VAL A 215 -3.12 7.98 -21.13
C VAL A 215 -1.98 7.78 -22.15
N GLU A 216 -1.46 8.88 -22.65
CA GLU A 216 -0.39 8.90 -23.66
C GLU A 216 0.99 9.07 -23.00
N ARG A 217 2.02 8.66 -23.73
CA ARG A 217 3.42 8.85 -23.35
C ARG A 217 3.92 10.20 -23.82
N ASP A 218 4.61 10.97 -22.96
CA ASP A 218 5.22 12.24 -23.27
C ASP A 218 6.76 12.19 -23.29
N ARG A 219 7.38 11.09 -22.78
CA ARG A 219 8.82 10.87 -22.74
C ARG A 219 9.17 9.39 -22.79
N PRO A 220 10.42 9.02 -23.14
CA PRO A 220 10.80 7.60 -23.20
C PRO A 220 10.62 6.90 -21.84
N ALA A 221 10.17 5.64 -21.89
CA ALA A 221 10.08 4.81 -20.68
C ALA A 221 11.47 4.41 -20.19
N GLY A 222 11.67 4.38 -18.88
CA GLY A 222 12.93 3.94 -18.24
C GLY A 222 13.97 5.05 -18.06
N GLU A 223 13.61 6.32 -18.21
CA GLU A 223 14.55 7.44 -18.09
C GLU A 223 14.45 8.20 -16.75
N ASP A 224 13.27 8.21 -16.11
CA ASP A 224 13.02 8.90 -14.84
C ASP A 224 12.05 8.18 -13.92
N LEU A 225 12.10 8.50 -12.64
CA LEU A 225 11.11 8.10 -11.65
C LEU A 225 9.94 9.09 -11.67
N HIS A 226 8.81 8.61 -12.14
CA HIS A 226 7.55 9.34 -12.07
C HIS A 226 6.47 8.43 -11.48
N TYR A 227 6.17 8.64 -10.20
CA TYR A 227 5.19 7.83 -9.50
C TYR A 227 3.79 8.07 -10.08
N VAL A 228 3.21 7.02 -10.66
CA VAL A 228 1.93 7.06 -11.35
C VAL A 228 1.09 5.85 -10.95
N SER A 229 -0.06 6.09 -10.32
CA SER A 229 -0.99 5.05 -9.89
C SER A 229 -1.52 4.20 -11.06
N ALA A 230 -1.70 4.81 -12.24
CA ALA A 230 -2.14 4.10 -13.43
C ALA A 230 -1.20 2.96 -13.85
N ASN A 231 0.13 3.05 -13.58
CA ASN A 231 1.08 1.96 -13.82
C ASN A 231 0.64 0.67 -13.10
N THR A 232 0.22 0.80 -11.84
CA THR A 232 -0.22 -0.35 -11.05
C THR A 232 -1.59 -0.88 -11.49
N GLN A 233 -2.48 -0.01 -12.00
CA GLN A 233 -3.72 -0.49 -12.62
C GLN A 233 -3.43 -1.40 -13.82
N VAL A 234 -2.45 -1.04 -14.66
CA VAL A 234 -2.01 -1.88 -15.78
C VAL A 234 -1.43 -3.21 -15.28
N LEU A 235 -0.57 -3.19 -14.22
CA LEU A 235 -0.05 -4.42 -13.62
C LEU A 235 -1.15 -5.29 -13.01
N SER A 236 -2.19 -4.68 -12.42
CA SER A 236 -3.38 -5.40 -11.95
C SER A 236 -4.13 -6.07 -13.11
N ALA A 237 -4.22 -5.40 -14.26
CA ALA A 237 -4.80 -5.98 -15.47
C ALA A 237 -3.95 -7.13 -16.01
N VAL A 238 -2.63 -7.01 -15.95
CA VAL A 238 -1.69 -8.11 -16.27
C VAL A 238 -1.96 -9.31 -15.37
N ALA A 239 -2.03 -9.12 -14.05
CA ALA A 239 -2.35 -10.19 -13.11
C ALA A 239 -3.70 -10.85 -13.46
N ARG A 240 -4.76 -10.05 -13.68
CA ARG A 240 -6.08 -10.57 -14.08
C ARG A 240 -6.02 -11.38 -15.38
N GLY A 241 -5.21 -10.96 -16.34
CA GLY A 241 -5.01 -11.69 -17.59
C GLY A 241 -4.22 -12.99 -17.41
N VAL A 242 -3.19 -13.00 -16.55
CA VAL A 242 -2.35 -14.18 -16.26
C VAL A 242 -3.15 -15.29 -15.59
N TRP A 243 -3.99 -14.96 -14.60
CA TRP A 243 -4.80 -15.95 -13.86
C TRP A 243 -6.24 -16.11 -14.40
N ASN A 244 -6.67 -15.23 -15.29
CA ASN A 244 -8.05 -15.17 -15.81
C ASN A 244 -9.10 -15.12 -14.69
N ALA A 245 -8.85 -14.28 -13.67
CA ALA A 245 -9.69 -14.12 -12.48
C ALA A 245 -9.73 -12.66 -12.00
N PRO A 246 -10.70 -12.25 -11.18
CA PRO A 246 -10.71 -10.97 -10.50
C PRO A 246 -9.49 -10.80 -9.56
N LEU A 247 -9.01 -9.56 -9.38
CA LEU A 247 -7.80 -9.30 -8.58
C LEU A 247 -7.91 -9.82 -7.14
N ALA A 248 -9.06 -9.63 -6.48
CA ALA A 248 -9.27 -10.10 -5.11
C ALA A 248 -9.13 -11.63 -4.99
N ASP A 249 -9.71 -12.38 -5.94
CA ASP A 249 -9.63 -13.85 -5.96
C ASP A 249 -8.19 -14.34 -6.19
N ILE A 250 -7.42 -13.59 -7.01
CA ILE A 250 -6.00 -13.89 -7.22
C ILE A 250 -5.21 -13.63 -5.94
N VAL A 251 -5.46 -12.52 -5.26
CA VAL A 251 -4.81 -12.19 -3.98
C VAL A 251 -5.15 -13.23 -2.92
N GLU A 252 -6.40 -13.70 -2.88
CA GLU A 252 -6.81 -14.78 -1.98
C GLU A 252 -6.02 -16.06 -2.25
N ALA A 253 -5.99 -16.50 -3.50
CA ALA A 253 -5.37 -17.76 -3.88
C ALA A 253 -3.84 -17.75 -3.80
N GLU A 254 -3.21 -16.66 -4.19
CA GLU A 254 -1.74 -16.59 -4.38
C GLU A 254 -1.03 -15.96 -3.18
N ILE A 255 -1.67 -15.05 -2.43
CA ILE A 255 -1.05 -14.34 -1.30
C ILE A 255 -1.69 -14.75 0.02
N TRP A 256 -3.02 -14.56 0.17
CA TRP A 256 -3.72 -14.75 1.45
C TRP A 256 -3.62 -16.18 1.97
N GLY A 257 -3.97 -17.14 1.12
CA GLY A 257 -3.87 -18.56 1.43
C GLY A 257 -2.45 -19.01 1.77
N PRO A 258 -1.47 -18.90 0.83
CA PRO A 258 -0.11 -19.40 1.02
C PRO A 258 0.66 -18.73 2.17
N ILE A 259 0.49 -17.42 2.38
CA ILE A 259 1.15 -16.67 3.47
C ILE A 259 0.43 -16.88 4.81
N GLY A 260 -0.75 -17.49 4.83
CA GLY A 260 -1.48 -17.79 6.05
C GLY A 260 -2.07 -16.54 6.71
N MET A 261 -2.64 -15.62 5.92
CA MET A 261 -3.30 -14.42 6.42
C MET A 261 -4.48 -14.78 7.32
N THR A 262 -4.63 -14.09 8.46
CA THR A 262 -5.57 -14.48 9.51
C THR A 262 -6.90 -13.77 9.43
N GLY A 263 -6.94 -12.56 8.89
CA GLY A 263 -8.13 -11.74 8.78
C GLY A 263 -8.86 -11.93 7.44
N GLU A 264 -10.19 -11.86 7.49
CA GLU A 264 -10.95 -11.53 6.30
C GLU A 264 -10.52 -10.16 5.79
N ALA A 265 -10.28 -10.03 4.51
CA ALA A 265 -9.95 -8.78 3.85
C ALA A 265 -10.93 -8.51 2.70
N TYR A 266 -10.82 -7.35 2.08
CA TYR A 266 -11.55 -7.06 0.85
C TYR A 266 -10.79 -6.05 0.00
N TRP A 267 -11.05 -6.09 -1.32
CA TRP A 267 -10.52 -5.12 -2.27
C TRP A 267 -11.66 -4.29 -2.83
N ASN A 268 -11.58 -2.96 -2.70
CA ASN A 268 -12.61 -2.09 -3.27
C ASN A 268 -12.60 -2.13 -4.80
N GLN A 269 -13.78 -2.01 -5.38
CA GLN A 269 -14.02 -2.04 -6.83
C GLN A 269 -14.92 -0.88 -7.27
N ASN A 270 -14.94 -0.60 -8.57
CA ASN A 270 -15.64 0.56 -9.13
C ASN A 270 -17.18 0.45 -9.12
N VAL A 271 -17.72 -0.77 -9.20
CA VAL A 271 -19.17 -1.04 -9.17
C VAL A 271 -19.47 -2.32 -8.39
N PRO A 272 -20.68 -2.47 -7.82
CA PRO A 272 -21.05 -3.67 -7.08
C PRO A 272 -21.14 -4.94 -7.96
N GLY A 273 -20.91 -6.09 -7.32
CA GLY A 273 -21.15 -7.42 -7.86
C GLY A 273 -20.07 -7.91 -8.81
N GLU A 274 -20.34 -8.99 -9.54
CA GLU A 274 -19.37 -9.75 -10.35
C GLU A 274 -18.72 -8.95 -11.50
N ARG A 275 -19.33 -7.86 -11.92
CA ARG A 275 -18.79 -6.97 -12.96
C ARG A 275 -17.87 -5.90 -12.42
N GLY A 276 -17.73 -5.82 -11.10
CA GLY A 276 -16.85 -4.86 -10.44
C GLY A 276 -15.40 -5.12 -10.79
N MET A 277 -14.67 -4.06 -11.13
CA MET A 277 -13.23 -4.07 -11.36
C MET A 277 -12.53 -3.51 -10.14
N ALA A 278 -11.57 -4.25 -9.60
CA ALA A 278 -10.76 -3.78 -8.49
C ALA A 278 -9.99 -2.51 -8.86
N ILE A 279 -9.92 -1.57 -7.90
CA ILE A 279 -9.08 -0.39 -7.99
C ILE A 279 -7.64 -0.86 -7.68
N GLY A 280 -6.93 -1.36 -8.70
CA GLY A 280 -5.70 -2.13 -8.54
C GLY A 280 -4.53 -1.34 -7.96
N TYR A 281 -4.57 0.00 -8.04
CA TYR A 281 -3.52 0.87 -7.53
C TYR A 281 -3.67 1.25 -6.05
N CYS A 282 -4.74 0.80 -5.37
CA CYS A 282 -4.99 1.03 -3.95
C CYS A 282 -6.00 0.03 -3.38
N CYS A 283 -6.43 0.34 -2.15
CA CYS A 283 -7.78 -0.01 -1.68
C CYS A 283 -7.99 -1.49 -1.34
N LEU A 284 -6.92 -2.23 -1.02
CA LEU A 284 -6.97 -3.44 -0.20
C LEU A 284 -7.28 -3.01 1.23
N ASN A 285 -8.18 -3.70 1.90
CA ASN A 285 -8.55 -3.44 3.29
C ASN A 285 -8.29 -4.70 4.10
N ALA A 286 -7.37 -4.61 5.06
CA ALA A 286 -6.86 -5.74 5.82
C ALA A 286 -6.61 -5.38 7.28
N THR A 287 -6.40 -6.37 8.13
CA THR A 287 -6.01 -6.16 9.51
C THR A 287 -4.56 -5.66 9.61
N LEU A 288 -4.25 -4.99 10.70
CA LEU A 288 -2.88 -4.54 10.98
C LEU A 288 -1.89 -5.72 11.03
N GLU A 289 -2.32 -6.87 11.56
CA GLU A 289 -1.52 -8.10 11.60
C GLU A 289 -1.22 -8.63 10.20
N ASP A 290 -2.19 -8.61 9.28
CA ASP A 290 -1.97 -9.11 7.92
C ASP A 290 -1.04 -8.20 7.11
N TYR A 291 -1.06 -6.89 7.35
CA TYR A 291 -0.03 -5.99 6.81
C TYR A 291 1.36 -6.29 7.37
N ALA A 292 1.47 -6.52 8.68
CA ALA A 292 2.73 -6.90 9.32
C ALA A 292 3.23 -8.26 8.80
N ARG A 293 2.35 -9.22 8.60
CA ARG A 293 2.65 -10.54 8.03
C ARG A 293 3.17 -10.46 6.61
N PHE A 294 2.62 -9.56 5.80
CA PHE A 294 3.13 -9.30 4.45
C PHE A 294 4.55 -8.71 4.49
N GLY A 295 4.82 -7.79 5.42
CA GLY A 295 6.18 -7.31 5.69
C GLY A 295 7.12 -8.43 6.11
N GLN A 296 6.67 -9.33 6.99
CA GLN A 296 7.43 -10.50 7.45
C GLN A 296 7.75 -11.47 6.31
N PHE A 297 6.83 -11.67 5.37
CA PHE A 297 7.07 -12.46 4.16
C PHE A 297 8.24 -11.88 3.33
N TYR A 298 8.32 -10.57 3.20
CA TYR A 298 9.43 -9.89 2.53
C TYR A 298 10.73 -9.97 3.33
N LEU A 299 10.67 -9.81 4.66
CA LEU A 299 11.83 -9.98 5.53
C LEU A 299 12.43 -11.40 5.44
N GLN A 300 11.61 -12.42 5.13
CA GLN A 300 12.02 -13.81 4.91
C GLN A 300 12.38 -14.12 3.45
N ASP A 301 12.79 -13.14 2.66
CA ASP A 301 13.18 -13.30 1.24
C ASP A 301 12.10 -14.02 0.40
N GLY A 302 10.83 -13.73 0.66
CA GLY A 302 9.71 -14.32 -0.09
C GLY A 302 9.51 -15.82 0.12
N VAL A 303 9.98 -16.33 1.28
CA VAL A 303 9.77 -17.71 1.72
C VAL A 303 8.78 -17.71 2.89
N TRP A 304 7.78 -18.58 2.86
CA TRP A 304 6.83 -18.76 3.94
C TRP A 304 6.63 -20.24 4.27
N ASN A 305 6.74 -20.63 5.54
CA ASN A 305 6.68 -22.03 5.99
C ASN A 305 7.60 -23.00 5.21
N GLY A 306 8.76 -22.50 4.75
CA GLY A 306 9.73 -23.28 3.96
C GLY A 306 9.44 -23.33 2.46
N GLU A 307 8.34 -22.75 1.99
CA GLU A 307 8.00 -22.64 0.58
C GLU A 307 8.36 -21.26 0.03
N ARG A 308 9.08 -21.23 -1.09
CA ARG A 308 9.40 -20.00 -1.81
C ARG A 308 8.26 -19.66 -2.77
N LEU A 309 7.71 -18.44 -2.64
CA LEU A 309 6.56 -17.99 -3.42
C LEU A 309 6.94 -16.96 -4.51
N VAL A 310 8.14 -16.38 -4.45
CA VAL A 310 8.67 -15.45 -5.45
C VAL A 310 10.04 -15.92 -5.93
N PRO A 311 10.55 -15.46 -7.09
CA PRO A 311 11.88 -15.87 -7.57
C PRO A 311 12.98 -15.55 -6.55
N ALA A 312 14.01 -16.41 -6.45
CA ALA A 312 15.20 -16.08 -5.67
C ALA A 312 15.83 -14.77 -6.18
N GLY A 313 16.22 -13.87 -5.27
CA GLY A 313 16.72 -12.53 -5.57
C GLY A 313 15.64 -11.51 -5.93
N TRP A 314 14.36 -11.88 -5.94
CA TRP A 314 13.28 -10.92 -6.18
C TRP A 314 13.23 -9.83 -5.12
N VAL A 315 13.30 -10.22 -3.84
CA VAL A 315 13.20 -9.25 -2.74
C VAL A 315 14.32 -8.22 -2.83
N GLU A 316 15.56 -8.66 -3.05
CA GLU A 316 16.70 -7.77 -3.27
C GLU A 316 16.46 -6.82 -4.46
N GLN A 317 16.01 -7.34 -5.60
CA GLN A 317 15.71 -6.54 -6.78
C GLN A 317 14.56 -5.55 -6.52
N ALA A 318 13.49 -5.98 -5.87
CA ALA A 318 12.29 -5.17 -5.67
C ALA A 318 12.50 -4.05 -4.64
N THR A 319 13.37 -4.25 -3.66
CA THR A 319 13.56 -3.37 -2.51
C THR A 319 14.82 -2.52 -2.58
N ARG A 320 15.46 -2.46 -3.75
CA ARG A 320 16.63 -1.61 -4.03
C ARG A 320 16.42 -0.81 -5.32
N PRO A 321 17.06 0.36 -5.47
CA PRO A 321 17.09 1.06 -6.74
C PRO A 321 17.67 0.19 -7.84
N ASN A 322 17.02 0.15 -9.00
CA ASN A 322 17.45 -0.61 -10.19
C ASN A 322 18.09 0.29 -11.24
N ALA A 323 18.03 1.60 -11.07
CA ALA A 323 18.61 2.61 -11.94
C ALA A 323 18.98 3.86 -11.14
N PRO A 324 19.94 4.69 -11.61
CA PRO A 324 20.38 5.88 -10.88
C PRO A 324 19.26 6.88 -10.57
N PHE A 325 18.23 6.99 -11.42
CA PHE A 325 17.10 7.87 -11.21
C PHE A 325 16.14 7.39 -10.10
N GLN A 326 16.30 6.18 -9.59
CA GLN A 326 15.53 5.62 -8.48
C GLN A 326 16.22 5.82 -7.13
N GLU A 327 17.45 6.32 -7.09
CA GLU A 327 18.19 6.58 -5.85
C GLU A 327 17.49 7.69 -5.03
N ALA A 328 17.56 7.54 -3.70
CA ALA A 328 17.08 8.56 -2.78
C ALA A 328 17.97 9.80 -2.85
N GLY A 329 17.36 10.97 -2.82
CA GLY A 329 18.07 12.25 -2.75
C GLY A 329 17.49 13.15 -1.67
N PRO A 330 18.23 14.18 -1.25
CA PRO A 330 17.78 15.12 -0.21
C PRO A 330 16.66 16.05 -0.68
N ASP A 331 16.50 16.22 -1.98
CA ASP A 331 15.64 17.20 -2.60
C ASP A 331 14.65 16.58 -3.58
N GLY A 332 13.65 17.36 -3.99
CA GLY A 332 12.66 16.99 -5.01
C GLY A 332 11.37 16.44 -4.44
N VAL A 333 10.48 16.00 -5.34
CA VAL A 333 9.14 15.47 -4.99
C VAL A 333 9.21 14.25 -4.10
N TYR A 334 10.26 13.45 -4.26
CA TYR A 334 10.48 12.22 -3.50
C TYR A 334 11.66 12.37 -2.51
N ALA A 335 11.86 13.59 -1.96
CA ALA A 335 12.93 13.86 -1.00
C ALA A 335 13.04 12.77 0.08
N HIS A 336 14.26 12.33 0.37
CA HIS A 336 14.62 11.28 1.32
C HIS A 336 14.11 9.87 0.97
N ARG A 337 13.61 9.64 -0.27
CA ARG A 337 13.08 8.36 -0.72
C ARG A 337 13.56 8.02 -2.11
N GLY A 338 14.17 6.85 -2.26
CA GLY A 338 14.36 6.15 -3.53
C GLY A 338 13.22 5.16 -3.79
N TYR A 339 13.32 4.43 -4.89
CA TYR A 339 12.30 3.49 -5.32
C TYR A 339 12.91 2.23 -5.93
N GLY A 340 12.30 1.09 -5.67
CA GLY A 340 12.61 -0.18 -6.31
C GLY A 340 11.50 -0.59 -7.31
N LEU A 341 11.01 -1.81 -7.17
CA LEU A 341 9.87 -2.34 -7.93
C LEU A 341 8.61 -2.33 -7.06
N HIS A 342 7.97 -1.17 -6.94
CA HIS A 342 6.82 -0.89 -6.06
C HIS A 342 7.13 -0.94 -4.56
N PHE A 343 8.38 -0.67 -4.19
CA PHE A 343 8.83 -0.46 -2.81
C PHE A 343 9.63 0.84 -2.72
N TRP A 344 9.44 1.56 -1.64
CA TRP A 344 10.21 2.75 -1.30
C TRP A 344 11.49 2.35 -0.58
N VAL A 345 12.56 3.09 -0.84
CA VAL A 345 13.88 2.88 -0.22
C VAL A 345 14.28 4.17 0.48
N PRO A 346 14.47 4.19 1.81
CA PRO A 346 14.82 5.44 2.50
C PRO A 346 16.25 5.88 2.19
N GLU A 347 16.49 7.19 2.19
CA GLU A 347 17.85 7.73 2.05
C GLU A 347 18.78 7.17 3.13
N GLY A 348 20.00 6.79 2.72
CA GLY A 348 21.00 6.20 3.63
C GLY A 348 20.58 4.85 4.21
N HIS A 349 19.74 4.08 3.48
CA HIS A 349 19.30 2.75 3.93
C HIS A 349 20.49 1.81 4.19
N ASP A 350 20.31 0.93 5.18
CA ASP A 350 21.22 -0.16 5.51
C ASP A 350 20.40 -1.45 5.71
N GLY A 351 19.78 -1.91 4.61
CA GLY A 351 18.83 -3.04 4.63
C GLY A 351 17.37 -2.63 4.85
N GLU A 352 17.06 -1.34 4.92
CA GLU A 352 15.71 -0.84 5.14
C GLU A 352 14.99 -0.60 3.81
N TYR A 353 13.70 -0.91 3.78
CA TYR A 353 12.76 -0.55 2.73
C TYR A 353 11.34 -0.49 3.28
N PHE A 354 10.41 0.08 2.53
CA PHE A 354 9.03 0.21 3.02
C PHE A 354 7.99 0.31 1.91
N MET A 355 6.78 -0.04 2.25
CA MET A 355 5.57 0.24 1.48
C MET A 355 4.90 1.44 2.12
N ALA A 356 4.35 2.34 1.31
CA ALA A 356 3.69 3.53 1.81
C ALA A 356 2.38 3.82 1.09
N GLY A 357 1.40 4.30 1.83
CA GLY A 357 0.13 4.81 1.33
C GLY A 357 -0.16 6.20 1.85
N VAL A 358 -0.92 6.97 1.09
CA VAL A 358 -1.42 8.29 1.52
C VAL A 358 -2.09 8.20 2.89
N TYR A 359 -2.16 9.29 3.60
CA TYR A 359 -2.65 9.36 4.98
C TYR A 359 -1.80 8.59 6.00
N GLY A 360 -0.58 8.16 5.65
CA GLY A 360 0.39 7.59 6.59
C GLY A 360 0.26 6.09 6.83
N GLN A 361 -0.15 5.32 5.83
CA GLN A 361 -0.04 3.86 5.88
C GLN A 361 1.40 3.47 5.61
N TYR A 362 1.98 2.61 6.45
CA TYR A 362 3.34 2.11 6.29
C TYR A 362 3.44 0.63 6.63
N VAL A 363 4.24 -0.09 5.84
CA VAL A 363 4.84 -1.37 6.23
C VAL A 363 6.35 -1.22 6.03
N TRP A 364 7.08 -1.07 7.12
CA TRP A 364 8.52 -0.91 7.15
C TRP A 364 9.19 -2.24 7.43
N VAL A 365 10.30 -2.52 6.75
CA VAL A 365 11.12 -3.70 6.96
C VAL A 365 12.57 -3.26 7.16
N ASP A 366 13.22 -3.76 8.20
CA ASP A 366 14.64 -3.61 8.49
C ASP A 366 15.27 -5.00 8.55
N GLU A 367 15.96 -5.39 7.46
CA GLU A 367 16.58 -6.71 7.32
C GLU A 367 17.71 -6.92 8.33
N ARG A 368 18.47 -5.88 8.64
CA ARG A 368 19.60 -5.96 9.56
C ARG A 368 19.17 -6.25 10.99
N ARG A 369 18.04 -5.69 11.39
CA ARG A 369 17.49 -5.84 12.74
C ARG A 369 16.41 -6.91 12.85
N ASN A 370 16.02 -7.54 11.76
CA ASN A 370 14.88 -8.46 11.68
C ASN A 370 13.58 -7.84 12.22
N ILE A 371 13.31 -6.59 11.84
CA ILE A 371 12.15 -5.81 12.28
C ILE A 371 11.17 -5.61 11.15
N VAL A 372 9.88 -5.74 11.47
CA VAL A 372 8.78 -5.26 10.65
C VAL A 372 7.94 -4.29 11.47
N ILE A 373 7.57 -3.15 10.89
CA ILE A 373 6.65 -2.20 11.51
C ILE A 373 5.48 -1.98 10.57
N ALA A 374 4.28 -2.36 10.98
CA ALA A 374 3.04 -2.00 10.28
C ALA A 374 2.35 -0.85 11.01
N ARG A 375 1.92 0.15 10.25
CA ARG A 375 1.22 1.31 10.77
C ARG A 375 0.06 1.68 9.87
N THR A 376 -1.08 1.96 10.49
CA THR A 376 -2.26 2.55 9.83
C THR A 376 -2.58 3.91 10.45
N ALA A 377 -3.10 4.83 9.65
CA ALA A 377 -3.39 6.20 10.08
C ALA A 377 -4.43 6.90 9.19
N ALA A 378 -4.89 8.06 9.66
CA ALA A 378 -5.75 9.00 8.94
C ALA A 378 -5.15 10.42 8.93
N ASP A 379 -3.85 10.52 8.66
CA ASP A 379 -3.06 11.75 8.68
C ASP A 379 -3.30 12.58 7.42
N THR A 380 -3.98 13.71 7.54
CA THR A 380 -4.21 14.62 6.43
C THR A 380 -2.97 15.42 6.00
N GLU A 381 -1.92 15.42 6.84
CA GLU A 381 -0.66 16.12 6.58
C GLU A 381 0.50 15.16 6.21
N TRP A 382 0.17 13.91 5.87
CA TRP A 382 1.09 12.80 5.63
C TRP A 382 2.25 13.15 4.69
N GLY A 383 2.01 13.98 3.65
CA GLY A 383 3.04 14.37 2.67
C GLY A 383 4.19 15.15 3.30
N GLY A 384 3.89 16.03 4.25
CA GLY A 384 4.89 16.80 5.00
C GLY A 384 5.57 16.03 6.14
N ARG A 385 5.01 14.87 6.55
CA ARG A 385 5.52 14.09 7.69
C ARG A 385 6.44 12.92 7.31
N THR A 386 6.74 12.75 6.03
CA THR A 386 7.54 11.59 5.59
C THR A 386 8.88 11.49 6.33
N ALA A 387 9.65 12.57 6.38
CA ALA A 387 10.98 12.57 7.04
C ALA A 387 10.87 12.24 8.53
N GLU A 388 9.88 12.78 9.25
CA GLU A 388 9.62 12.44 10.64
C GLU A 388 9.22 10.98 10.82
N SER A 389 8.34 10.47 9.95
CA SER A 389 7.91 9.08 9.99
C SER A 389 9.07 8.11 9.80
N LEU A 390 10.00 8.40 8.89
CA LEU A 390 11.22 7.61 8.72
C LEU A 390 12.09 7.62 9.98
N ALA A 391 12.24 8.79 10.64
CA ALA A 391 13.01 8.90 11.88
C ALA A 391 12.37 8.09 13.02
N ALA A 392 11.05 8.18 13.18
CA ALA A 392 10.31 7.42 14.20
C ALA A 392 10.38 5.90 13.97
N MET A 393 10.23 5.45 12.72
CA MET A 393 10.33 4.01 12.37
C MET A 393 11.75 3.47 12.60
N ARG A 394 12.80 4.24 12.28
CA ARG A 394 14.19 3.87 12.59
C ARG A 394 14.44 3.80 14.09
N ALA A 395 13.88 4.70 14.88
CA ALA A 395 13.98 4.65 16.34
C ALA A 395 13.29 3.42 16.92
N LEU A 396 12.11 3.06 16.42
CA LEU A 396 11.43 1.82 16.79
C LEU A 396 12.25 0.58 16.42
N ALA A 397 12.80 0.54 15.19
CA ALA A 397 13.63 -0.57 14.75
C ALA A 397 14.89 -0.72 15.61
N ALA A 398 15.54 0.38 15.96
CA ALA A 398 16.69 0.36 16.86
C ALA A 398 16.31 -0.09 18.28
N HIS A 399 15.20 0.42 18.82
CA HIS A 399 14.76 0.07 20.17
C HIS A 399 14.53 -1.43 20.34
N TYR A 400 13.83 -2.06 19.42
CA TYR A 400 13.49 -3.49 19.52
C TYR A 400 14.59 -4.41 18.94
N GLY A 401 15.34 -3.96 17.94
CA GLY A 401 16.34 -4.78 17.25
C GLY A 401 17.71 -4.76 17.88
N ASP A 402 18.10 -3.65 18.51
CA ASP A 402 19.45 -3.53 19.10
C ASP A 402 19.52 -4.02 20.57
N GLN A 403 18.37 -4.35 21.22
CA GLN A 403 18.32 -4.82 22.61
C GLN A 403 18.65 -6.31 22.81
N THR A 404 18.89 -7.08 21.76
CA THR A 404 18.99 -8.54 21.81
C THR A 404 20.41 -9.11 21.65
N ALA A 405 21.47 -8.35 21.98
CA ALA A 405 22.71 -9.00 22.35
C ALA A 405 22.55 -9.53 23.78
N PRO A 406 22.56 -10.87 24.06
CA PRO A 406 22.69 -11.34 25.42
C PRO A 406 23.96 -10.70 25.98
N PRO A 407 23.98 -10.30 27.28
CA PRO A 407 25.23 -9.83 27.89
C PRO A 407 26.29 -10.91 27.62
N GLU A 408 27.42 -10.49 27.05
CA GLU A 408 28.58 -11.38 26.94
C GLU A 408 28.74 -12.04 28.30
N ALA A 409 28.68 -13.37 28.34
CA ALA A 409 28.92 -14.13 29.54
C ALA A 409 30.31 -13.67 30.01
N GLU A 410 30.37 -12.99 31.16
CA GLU A 410 31.63 -12.65 31.82
C GLU A 410 32.41 -13.97 31.93
N ASP A 411 33.55 -14.02 31.26
CA ASP A 411 34.45 -15.17 31.29
C ASP A 411 35.09 -15.23 32.69
N ASP A 412 34.42 -15.96 33.59
CA ASP A 412 34.89 -16.26 34.95
C ASP A 412 36.15 -17.17 34.98
N SER A 413 36.99 -17.15 33.92
CA SER A 413 38.16 -18.01 33.82
C SER A 413 39.48 -17.36 34.29
N GLU A 414 39.46 -16.27 35.07
CA GLU A 414 40.68 -15.75 35.75
C GLU A 414 40.52 -15.68 37.27
N THR A 415 40.58 -16.81 37.98
CA THR A 415 41.15 -16.88 39.30
C THR A 415 41.59 -18.33 39.62
N GLY A 416 42.79 -18.65 39.22
CA GLY A 416 43.52 -19.84 39.62
C GLY A 416 44.98 -19.49 39.78
N GLU A 417 45.32 -18.80 40.87
CA GLU A 417 46.73 -18.74 41.31
C GLU A 417 47.20 -20.14 41.72
N PRO A 418 48.34 -20.61 41.25
CA PRO A 418 48.99 -21.77 41.83
C PRO A 418 49.76 -21.32 43.09
N GLY A 419 49.25 -21.68 44.27
CA GLY A 419 49.99 -21.61 45.52
C GLY A 419 51.23 -22.52 45.49
N ASP A 420 52.35 -21.94 45.92
CA ASP A 420 53.61 -22.61 46.23
C ASP A 420 53.41 -23.78 47.23
N GLU A 421 54.00 -24.95 46.88
CA GLU A 421 54.89 -25.74 47.73
C GLU A 421 55.68 -26.76 46.92
#